data_631ff0eb71794717fcd830d136aacac1
#
_entry.id   631ff0eb71794717fcd830d136aacac1
#
_cell.length_a   1.000
_cell.length_b   1.000
_cell.length_c   1.000
_cell.angle_alpha   90.00
_cell.angle_beta   90.00
_cell.angle_gamma   90.00
#
_symmetry.space_group_name_H-M   'P 1'
#
loop_
_entity.id
_entity.type
_entity.pdbx_description
1 polymer ?
#
loop_
_entity_poly.entity_id
_entity_poly.type
_entity_poly.pdbx_seq_one_letter_code
_entity_poly.pdbx_strand_id
1 'polypeptide(L)'
;MKKHFTKLLCISLLFNFLLKGDQLNALVPYYYLPTIKNLEKESLSIGRNAYQLLYFGQIKESLNLAKLAVKINKLDEKLWLILSESQIANNLYEEALISLKKAENINPNLSEIYFSKSSIFLKQLNLKEAKIALKSGLRITPKNHKAIFQLGNIFLMEKNYLSAIKFFDKAIKIKPEFWQAINNKGLAYFEQDKINKSIELFEKAISLEENAEPLLGLASCLRLQDINSAILLAKKALIKNPNYVEYNYRKEQLWGEKIQISTEKLLKNDQLKQDIKNAKLKINQSS
;
A
#
# COMPACT_ATOMS: atom_id res chain seq x y z
N MET A 1 8.80 43.74 2.28
CA MET A 1 9.21 44.71 1.23
C MET A 1 10.71 44.80 0.93
N LYS A 2 11.64 44.43 1.82
CA LYS A 2 13.10 44.51 1.57
C LYS A 2 13.71 43.44 0.66
N LYS A 3 13.10 42.26 0.49
CA LYS A 3 13.66 41.18 -0.37
C LYS A 3 13.44 41.33 -1.87
N HIS A 4 12.49 42.15 -2.32
CA HIS A 4 12.24 42.37 -3.75
C HIS A 4 13.09 43.50 -4.33
N PHE A 5 13.53 44.42 -3.49
CA PHE A 5 14.36 45.56 -3.94
C PHE A 5 15.77 45.12 -4.32
N THR A 6 16.34 44.14 -3.60
CA THR A 6 17.68 43.60 -3.88
C THR A 6 17.74 42.79 -5.18
N LYS A 7 16.66 42.11 -5.57
CA LYS A 7 16.63 41.36 -6.84
C LYS A 7 16.52 42.28 -8.06
N LEU A 8 15.78 43.36 -7.95
CA LEU A 8 15.68 44.37 -9.03
C LEU A 8 17.00 45.13 -9.23
N LEU A 9 17.73 45.42 -8.15
CA LEU A 9 19.03 46.10 -8.24
C LEU A 9 20.11 45.25 -8.92
N CYS A 10 20.10 43.91 -8.66
CA CYS A 10 21.03 43.01 -9.35
C CYS A 10 20.75 42.87 -10.85
N ILE A 11 19.48 42.90 -11.26
CA ILE A 11 19.11 42.82 -12.68
C ILE A 11 19.44 44.12 -13.42
N SER A 12 19.26 45.31 -12.80
CA SER A 12 19.61 46.58 -13.39
C SER A 12 21.12 46.80 -13.50
N LEU A 13 21.92 46.28 -12.57
CA LEU A 13 23.39 46.32 -12.65
C LEU A 13 23.91 45.37 -13.74
N LEU A 14 23.32 44.20 -13.95
CA LEU A 14 23.65 43.30 -15.06
C LEU A 14 23.31 43.92 -16.45
N PHE A 15 22.19 44.65 -16.56
CA PHE A 15 21.76 45.27 -17.82
C PHE A 15 22.63 46.48 -18.20
N ASN A 16 23.10 47.25 -17.22
CA ASN A 16 24.03 48.36 -17.46
C ASN A 16 25.45 47.89 -17.81
N PHE A 17 25.86 46.69 -17.40
CA PHE A 17 27.16 46.11 -17.77
C PHE A 17 27.14 45.57 -19.21
N LEU A 18 25.98 45.14 -19.73
CA LEU A 18 25.82 44.69 -21.11
C LEU A 18 25.82 45.82 -22.15
N LEU A 19 25.63 47.08 -21.73
CA LEU A 19 25.58 48.24 -22.62
C LEU A 19 26.92 48.99 -22.77
N LYS A 20 27.94 48.67 -21.96
CA LYS A 20 29.30 49.18 -22.11
C LYS A 20 30.17 48.08 -22.72
N GLY A 21 30.42 48.18 -24.01
CA GLY A 21 31.09 47.17 -24.83
C GLY A 21 32.56 46.87 -24.49
N ASP A 22 32.95 46.82 -23.21
CA ASP A 22 34.30 46.50 -22.78
C ASP A 22 34.34 45.08 -22.19
N GLN A 23 34.97 44.22 -22.97
CA GLN A 23 35.52 42.91 -22.58
C GLN A 23 34.69 42.03 -21.61
N LEU A 24 33.69 41.40 -22.14
CA LEU A 24 32.92 40.32 -21.50
C LEU A 24 33.69 38.99 -21.36
N ASN A 25 35.02 39.01 -21.31
CA ASN A 25 35.86 37.81 -21.20
C ASN A 25 36.03 37.32 -19.75
N ALA A 26 35.41 37.96 -18.74
CA ALA A 26 35.66 37.60 -17.34
C ALA A 26 34.46 37.10 -16.53
N LEU A 27 33.26 37.01 -17.11
CA LEU A 27 32.05 36.61 -16.39
C LEU A 27 31.17 35.65 -17.20
N VAL A 28 31.76 34.67 -17.88
CA VAL A 28 31.02 33.45 -18.16
C VAL A 28 30.97 32.72 -16.83
N PRO A 29 29.80 32.60 -16.18
CA PRO A 29 29.71 31.74 -15.00
C PRO A 29 30.29 30.40 -15.41
N TYR A 30 31.28 29.92 -14.66
CA TYR A 30 31.84 28.60 -14.88
C TYR A 30 30.67 27.63 -14.61
N TYR A 31 29.92 27.32 -15.67
CA TYR A 31 28.91 26.29 -15.57
C TYR A 31 29.67 24.98 -15.37
N TYR A 32 29.75 24.56 -14.11
CA TYR A 32 30.18 23.22 -13.78
C TYR A 32 29.16 22.25 -14.40
N LEU A 33 29.51 21.78 -15.61
CA LEU A 33 28.72 20.71 -16.21
C LEU A 33 28.98 19.46 -15.36
N PRO A 34 27.95 18.94 -14.66
CA PRO A 34 28.14 17.78 -13.82
C PRO A 34 28.61 16.61 -14.68
N THR A 35 29.59 15.87 -14.19
CA THR A 35 30.00 14.61 -14.83
C THR A 35 28.84 13.63 -14.87
N ILE A 36 28.87 12.65 -15.78
CA ILE A 36 27.86 11.58 -15.85
C ILE A 36 27.68 10.93 -14.47
N LYS A 37 28.79 10.64 -13.75
CA LYS A 37 28.76 10.09 -12.41
C LYS A 37 28.03 10.99 -11.38
N ASN A 38 28.19 12.30 -11.50
CA ASN A 38 27.47 13.25 -10.64
C ASN A 38 25.98 13.27 -10.97
N LEU A 39 25.61 13.24 -12.26
CA LEU A 39 24.21 13.16 -12.70
C LEU A 39 23.54 11.85 -12.22
N GLU A 40 24.23 10.72 -12.30
CA GLU A 40 23.75 9.45 -11.76
C GLU A 40 23.49 9.54 -10.26
N LYS A 41 24.44 10.10 -9.49
CA LYS A 41 24.29 10.30 -8.05
C LYS A 41 23.12 11.22 -7.72
N GLU A 42 22.95 12.31 -8.43
CA GLU A 42 21.84 13.24 -8.26
C GLU A 42 20.50 12.60 -8.60
N SER A 43 20.43 11.81 -9.68
CA SER A 43 19.21 11.09 -10.06
C SER A 43 18.74 10.12 -8.97
N LEU A 44 19.67 9.39 -8.34
CA LEU A 44 19.38 8.49 -7.22
C LEU A 44 18.92 9.26 -5.97
N SER A 45 19.50 10.43 -5.73
CA SER A 45 19.07 11.31 -4.63
C SER A 45 17.64 11.80 -4.84
N ILE A 46 17.34 12.29 -6.05
CA ILE A 46 15.99 12.73 -6.44
C ILE A 46 15.00 11.56 -6.33
N GLY A 47 15.38 10.36 -6.79
CA GLY A 47 14.56 9.15 -6.67
C GLY A 47 14.24 8.79 -5.23
N ARG A 48 15.23 8.84 -4.32
CA ARG A 48 14.99 8.64 -2.88
C ARG A 48 14.03 9.67 -2.30
N ASN A 49 14.18 10.94 -2.67
CA ASN A 49 13.26 11.99 -2.22
C ASN A 49 11.84 11.74 -2.75
N ALA A 50 11.70 11.30 -4.00
CA ALA A 50 10.40 10.91 -4.56
C ALA A 50 9.76 9.77 -3.74
N TYR A 51 10.54 8.75 -3.39
CA TYR A 51 10.05 7.64 -2.56
C TYR A 51 9.64 8.11 -1.15
N GLN A 52 10.40 9.02 -0.53
CA GLN A 52 10.03 9.61 0.77
C GLN A 52 8.73 10.42 0.67
N LEU A 53 8.56 11.24 -0.37
CA LEU A 53 7.32 11.97 -0.59
C LEU A 53 6.13 11.03 -0.74
N LEU A 54 6.30 9.91 -1.46
CA LEU A 54 5.29 8.88 -1.60
C LEU A 54 4.90 8.29 -0.24
N TYR A 55 5.90 7.99 0.60
CA TYR A 55 5.68 7.46 1.94
C TYR A 55 4.90 8.43 2.85
N PHE A 56 5.11 9.75 2.69
CA PHE A 56 4.37 10.79 3.42
C PHE A 56 3.04 11.18 2.76
N GLY A 57 2.59 10.46 1.73
CA GLY A 57 1.32 10.72 1.05
C GLY A 57 1.33 11.92 0.10
N GLN A 58 2.50 12.52 -0.16
CA GLN A 58 2.66 13.62 -1.13
C GLN A 58 2.79 13.02 -2.55
N ILE A 59 1.66 12.50 -3.04
CA ILE A 59 1.63 11.61 -4.21
C ILE A 59 1.98 12.35 -5.50
N LYS A 60 1.49 13.59 -5.68
CA LYS A 60 1.74 14.39 -6.90
C LYS A 60 3.20 14.85 -6.98
N GLU A 61 3.76 15.30 -5.87
CA GLU A 61 5.14 15.74 -5.76
C GLU A 61 6.10 14.57 -5.99
N SER A 62 5.79 13.40 -5.41
CA SER A 62 6.53 12.16 -5.66
C SER A 62 6.59 11.84 -7.15
N LEU A 63 5.46 11.89 -7.85
CA LEU A 63 5.40 11.60 -9.30
C LEU A 63 6.28 12.54 -10.11
N ASN A 64 6.29 13.83 -9.79
CA ASN A 64 7.09 14.83 -10.48
C ASN A 64 8.59 14.58 -10.29
N LEU A 65 9.04 14.30 -9.06
CA LEU A 65 10.43 13.98 -8.78
C LEU A 65 10.86 12.65 -9.39
N ALA A 66 10.00 11.61 -9.35
CA ALA A 66 10.30 10.33 -9.96
C ALA A 66 10.47 10.45 -11.49
N LYS A 67 9.62 11.24 -12.17
CA LYS A 67 9.78 11.57 -13.60
C LYS A 67 11.09 12.28 -13.88
N LEU A 68 11.48 13.24 -13.04
CA LEU A 68 12.75 13.96 -13.17
C LEU A 68 13.94 13.00 -13.01
N ALA A 69 13.93 12.16 -11.98
CA ALA A 69 14.99 11.18 -11.72
C ALA A 69 15.24 10.27 -12.94
N VAL A 70 14.17 9.69 -13.49
CA VAL A 70 14.25 8.83 -14.69
C VAL A 70 14.69 9.62 -15.93
N LYS A 71 14.30 10.89 -16.06
CA LYS A 71 14.74 11.73 -17.20
C LYS A 71 16.25 11.96 -17.17
N ILE A 72 16.84 12.08 -15.97
CA ILE A 72 18.30 12.25 -15.78
C ILE A 72 19.03 10.94 -16.02
N ASN A 73 18.56 9.83 -15.45
CA ASN A 73 19.16 8.50 -15.61
C ASN A 73 18.11 7.45 -15.99
N LYS A 74 18.08 7.07 -17.26
CA LYS A 74 17.14 6.08 -17.82
C LYS A 74 17.61 4.62 -17.65
N LEU A 75 18.85 4.41 -17.21
CA LEU A 75 19.49 3.10 -17.16
C LEU A 75 19.44 2.47 -15.76
N ASP A 76 18.83 3.12 -14.79
CA ASP A 76 18.67 2.61 -13.43
C ASP A 76 17.26 2.04 -13.24
N GLU A 77 17.17 0.73 -12.99
CA GLU A 77 15.91 0.01 -12.81
C GLU A 77 15.13 0.46 -11.57
N LYS A 78 15.83 0.93 -10.53
CA LYS A 78 15.19 1.38 -9.29
C LYS A 78 14.46 2.70 -9.49
N LEU A 79 14.98 3.59 -10.32
CA LEU A 79 14.30 4.83 -10.65
C LEU A 79 12.99 4.58 -11.42
N TRP A 80 13.00 3.61 -12.36
CA TRP A 80 11.78 3.18 -13.05
C TRP A 80 10.79 2.52 -12.09
N LEU A 81 11.28 1.75 -11.10
CA LEU A 81 10.42 1.16 -10.06
C LEU A 81 9.77 2.26 -9.21
N ILE A 82 10.54 3.24 -8.72
CA ILE A 82 10.01 4.37 -7.94
C ILE A 82 8.98 5.17 -8.75
N LEU A 83 9.25 5.40 -10.04
CA LEU A 83 8.29 6.05 -10.93
C LEU A 83 6.99 5.24 -11.04
N SER A 84 7.10 3.93 -11.21
CA SER A 84 5.91 3.06 -11.27
C SER A 84 5.11 3.09 -9.98
N GLU A 85 5.74 3.07 -8.82
CA GLU A 85 5.07 3.17 -7.53
C GLU A 85 4.34 4.51 -7.35
N SER A 86 4.99 5.62 -7.76
CA SER A 86 4.35 6.94 -7.76
C SER A 86 3.17 7.00 -8.75
N GLN A 87 3.27 6.33 -9.90
CA GLN A 87 2.17 6.22 -10.89
C GLN A 87 1.02 5.37 -10.33
N ILE A 88 1.30 4.25 -9.67
CA ILE A 88 0.29 3.41 -9.02
C ILE A 88 -0.48 4.22 -7.96
N ALA A 89 0.21 4.99 -7.14
CA ALA A 89 -0.40 5.82 -6.12
C ALA A 89 -1.29 6.94 -6.72
N ASN A 90 -0.97 7.40 -7.94
CA ASN A 90 -1.79 8.34 -8.71
C ASN A 90 -2.86 7.64 -9.58
N ASN A 91 -3.07 6.34 -9.45
CA ASN A 91 -3.98 5.52 -10.26
C ASN A 91 -3.66 5.50 -11.77
N LEU A 92 -2.41 5.82 -12.15
CA LEU A 92 -1.92 5.80 -13.53
C LEU A 92 -1.38 4.41 -13.86
N TYR A 93 -2.27 3.41 -13.92
CA TYR A 93 -1.88 1.99 -13.99
C TYR A 93 -1.20 1.60 -15.30
N GLU A 94 -1.64 2.14 -16.42
CA GLU A 94 -1.05 1.84 -17.74
C GLU A 94 0.37 2.40 -17.83
N GLU A 95 0.58 3.63 -17.40
CA GLU A 95 1.92 4.24 -17.35
C GLU A 95 2.84 3.49 -16.37
N ALA A 96 2.29 3.01 -15.25
CA ALA A 96 3.05 2.19 -14.30
C ALA A 96 3.51 0.88 -14.92
N LEU A 97 2.67 0.20 -15.69
CA LEU A 97 3.06 -1.03 -16.41
C LEU A 97 4.16 -0.75 -17.44
N ILE A 98 4.12 0.38 -18.14
CA ILE A 98 5.20 0.81 -19.07
C ILE A 98 6.50 1.04 -18.29
N SER A 99 6.45 1.73 -17.15
CA SER A 99 7.63 1.97 -16.30
C SER A 99 8.20 0.66 -15.75
N LEU A 100 7.35 -0.27 -15.29
CA LEU A 100 7.76 -1.60 -14.82
C LEU A 100 8.38 -2.43 -15.96
N LYS A 101 7.89 -2.28 -17.20
CA LYS A 101 8.50 -2.95 -18.35
C LYS A 101 9.90 -2.40 -18.66
N LYS A 102 10.12 -1.09 -18.48
CA LYS A 102 11.46 -0.49 -18.61
C LYS A 102 12.41 -1.03 -17.52
N ALA A 103 11.96 -1.07 -16.25
CA ALA A 103 12.73 -1.67 -15.16
C ALA A 103 13.07 -3.14 -15.45
N GLU A 104 12.10 -3.94 -15.91
CA GLU A 104 12.29 -5.36 -16.23
C GLU A 104 13.30 -5.59 -17.36
N ASN A 105 13.30 -4.72 -18.38
CA ASN A 105 14.26 -4.83 -19.48
C ASN A 105 15.70 -4.54 -19.04
N ILE A 106 15.87 -3.71 -17.98
CA ILE A 106 17.19 -3.40 -17.41
C ILE A 106 17.61 -4.53 -16.46
N ASN A 107 16.72 -4.91 -15.54
CA ASN A 107 16.99 -5.94 -14.55
C ASN A 107 15.78 -6.87 -14.35
N PRO A 108 15.69 -8.00 -15.08
CA PRO A 108 14.59 -8.95 -14.94
C PRO A 108 14.59 -9.72 -13.61
N ASN A 109 15.70 -9.65 -12.84
CA ASN A 109 15.85 -10.37 -11.57
C ASN A 109 15.48 -9.49 -10.34
N LEU A 110 14.80 -8.39 -10.54
CA LEU A 110 14.28 -7.55 -9.45
C LEU A 110 12.82 -7.98 -9.15
N SER A 111 12.62 -8.69 -8.04
CA SER A 111 11.33 -9.28 -7.65
C SER A 111 10.24 -8.22 -7.44
N GLU A 112 10.59 -7.02 -7.00
CA GLU A 112 9.71 -5.89 -6.74
C GLU A 112 8.92 -5.48 -7.98
N ILE A 113 9.51 -5.60 -9.17
CA ILE A 113 8.84 -5.33 -10.45
C ILE A 113 7.57 -6.20 -10.58
N TYR A 114 7.70 -7.47 -10.29
CA TYR A 114 6.59 -8.42 -10.41
C TYR A 114 5.56 -8.24 -9.30
N PHE A 115 5.99 -7.86 -8.09
CA PHE A 115 5.07 -7.55 -7.00
C PHE A 115 4.27 -6.27 -7.30
N SER A 116 4.90 -5.24 -7.86
CA SER A 116 4.21 -4.02 -8.29
C SER A 116 3.25 -4.29 -9.46
N LYS A 117 3.62 -5.12 -10.45
CA LYS A 117 2.68 -5.59 -11.49
C LYS A 117 1.47 -6.29 -10.88
N SER A 118 1.70 -7.20 -9.92
CA SER A 118 0.59 -7.87 -9.24
C SER A 118 -0.33 -6.90 -8.52
N SER A 119 0.23 -5.88 -7.87
CA SER A 119 -0.57 -4.86 -7.19
C SER A 119 -1.49 -4.11 -8.16
N ILE A 120 -1.00 -3.77 -9.36
CA ILE A 120 -1.81 -3.16 -10.42
C ILE A 120 -2.94 -4.11 -10.84
N PHE A 121 -2.62 -5.37 -11.16
CA PHE A 121 -3.62 -6.34 -11.60
C PHE A 121 -4.69 -6.62 -10.53
N LEU A 122 -4.31 -6.59 -9.23
CA LEU A 122 -5.27 -6.69 -8.12
C LEU A 122 -6.21 -5.47 -8.09
N LYS A 123 -5.71 -4.26 -8.29
CA LYS A 123 -6.55 -3.05 -8.39
C LYS A 123 -7.52 -3.11 -9.57
N GLN A 124 -7.13 -3.77 -10.66
CA GLN A 124 -7.96 -4.01 -11.85
C GLN A 124 -8.85 -5.26 -11.72
N LEU A 125 -8.83 -5.96 -10.56
CA LEU A 125 -9.52 -7.24 -10.33
C LEU A 125 -9.12 -8.35 -11.31
N ASN A 126 -7.97 -8.24 -11.96
CA ASN A 126 -7.42 -9.26 -12.84
C ASN A 126 -6.60 -10.27 -12.02
N LEU A 127 -7.32 -11.18 -11.34
CA LEU A 127 -6.72 -12.15 -10.41
C LEU A 127 -5.78 -13.14 -11.11
N LYS A 128 -6.02 -13.45 -12.38
CA LYS A 128 -5.19 -14.37 -13.16
C LYS A 128 -3.78 -13.80 -13.35
N GLU A 129 -3.69 -12.58 -13.89
CA GLU A 129 -2.41 -11.91 -14.13
C GLU A 129 -1.70 -11.56 -12.82
N ALA A 130 -2.46 -11.18 -11.78
CA ALA A 130 -1.90 -10.96 -10.44
C ALA A 130 -1.19 -12.21 -9.91
N LYS A 131 -1.81 -13.40 -10.02
CA LYS A 131 -1.19 -14.68 -9.62
C LYS A 131 0.07 -14.99 -10.42
N ILE A 132 0.07 -14.74 -11.73
CA ILE A 132 1.23 -14.97 -12.60
C ILE A 132 2.39 -14.06 -12.14
N ALA A 133 2.11 -12.78 -11.95
CA ALA A 133 3.10 -11.81 -11.50
C ALA A 133 3.68 -12.20 -10.13
N LEU A 134 2.83 -12.51 -9.12
CA LEU A 134 3.31 -12.95 -7.80
C LEU A 134 4.21 -14.19 -7.89
N LYS A 135 3.82 -15.18 -8.69
CA LYS A 135 4.64 -16.38 -8.87
C LYS A 135 5.98 -16.06 -9.52
N SER A 136 6.04 -15.13 -10.45
CA SER A 136 7.30 -14.66 -11.07
C SER A 136 8.22 -14.00 -10.04
N GLY A 137 7.71 -13.08 -9.23
CA GLY A 137 8.48 -12.48 -8.14
C GLY A 137 8.93 -13.50 -7.10
N LEU A 138 8.10 -14.47 -6.76
CA LEU A 138 8.44 -15.53 -5.79
C LEU A 138 9.45 -16.56 -6.33
N ARG A 139 9.69 -16.67 -7.63
CA ARG A 139 10.82 -17.45 -8.16
C ARG A 139 12.15 -16.79 -7.80
N ILE A 140 12.19 -15.46 -7.73
CA ILE A 140 13.37 -14.67 -7.40
C ILE A 140 13.54 -14.59 -5.88
N THR A 141 12.47 -14.31 -5.15
CA THR A 141 12.46 -14.19 -3.68
C THR A 141 11.46 -15.16 -3.03
N PRO A 142 11.80 -16.47 -2.91
CA PRO A 142 10.85 -17.51 -2.51
C PRO A 142 10.30 -17.35 -1.07
N LYS A 143 11.02 -16.64 -0.21
CA LYS A 143 10.64 -16.43 1.20
C LYS A 143 9.96 -15.08 1.47
N ASN A 144 9.46 -14.40 0.44
CA ASN A 144 8.69 -13.17 0.65
C ASN A 144 7.30 -13.50 1.21
N HIS A 145 7.17 -13.44 2.55
CA HIS A 145 5.92 -13.76 3.24
C HIS A 145 4.75 -12.87 2.82
N LYS A 146 5.00 -11.59 2.47
CA LYS A 146 3.95 -10.67 2.00
C LYS A 146 3.40 -11.10 0.63
N ALA A 147 4.26 -11.48 -0.30
CA ALA A 147 3.83 -11.97 -1.62
C ALA A 147 3.10 -13.33 -1.51
N ILE A 148 3.54 -14.22 -0.63
CA ILE A 148 2.85 -15.48 -0.33
C ILE A 148 1.47 -15.21 0.28
N PHE A 149 1.36 -14.28 1.20
CA PHE A 149 0.09 -13.84 1.79
C PHE A 149 -0.86 -13.28 0.72
N GLN A 150 -0.36 -12.46 -0.22
CA GLN A 150 -1.18 -11.96 -1.32
C GLN A 150 -1.71 -13.09 -2.22
N LEU A 151 -0.95 -14.16 -2.46
CA LEU A 151 -1.49 -15.35 -3.14
C LEU A 151 -2.62 -15.99 -2.32
N GLY A 152 -2.48 -16.08 -1.02
CA GLY A 152 -3.54 -16.52 -0.11
C GLY A 152 -4.81 -15.66 -0.25
N ASN A 153 -4.65 -14.35 -0.28
CA ASN A 153 -5.77 -13.41 -0.46
C ASN A 153 -6.46 -13.60 -1.81
N ILE A 154 -5.71 -13.79 -2.89
CA ILE A 154 -6.32 -14.07 -4.21
C ILE A 154 -7.16 -15.36 -4.15
N PHE A 155 -6.65 -16.42 -3.54
CA PHE A 155 -7.43 -17.66 -3.38
C PHE A 155 -8.66 -17.48 -2.47
N LEU A 156 -8.56 -16.61 -1.47
CA LEU A 156 -9.71 -16.23 -0.62
C LEU A 156 -10.78 -15.50 -1.45
N MET A 157 -10.37 -14.54 -2.30
CA MET A 157 -11.27 -13.85 -3.25
C MET A 157 -11.94 -14.84 -4.24
N GLU A 158 -11.22 -15.86 -4.68
CA GLU A 158 -11.74 -16.92 -5.55
C GLU A 158 -12.60 -17.95 -4.77
N LYS A 159 -12.83 -17.76 -3.47
CA LYS A 159 -13.51 -18.71 -2.57
C LYS A 159 -12.83 -20.10 -2.52
N ASN A 160 -11.57 -20.20 -2.93
CA ASN A 160 -10.77 -21.41 -2.82
C ASN A 160 -10.07 -21.45 -1.44
N TYR A 161 -10.86 -21.71 -0.42
CA TYR A 161 -10.42 -21.62 0.97
C TYR A 161 -9.29 -22.59 1.31
N LEU A 162 -9.26 -23.78 0.71
CA LEU A 162 -8.19 -24.75 0.95
C LEU A 162 -6.83 -24.24 0.46
N SER A 163 -6.81 -23.68 -0.74
CA SER A 163 -5.59 -23.06 -1.28
C SER A 163 -5.19 -21.81 -0.48
N ALA A 164 -6.16 -20.97 -0.11
CA ALA A 164 -5.91 -19.79 0.71
C ALA A 164 -5.21 -20.17 2.02
N ILE A 165 -5.77 -21.13 2.77
CA ILE A 165 -5.19 -21.62 4.02
C ILE A 165 -3.76 -22.13 3.83
N LYS A 166 -3.50 -22.91 2.76
CA LYS A 166 -2.15 -23.40 2.44
C LYS A 166 -1.13 -22.28 2.25
N PHE A 167 -1.54 -21.17 1.61
CA PHE A 167 -0.65 -20.03 1.39
C PHE A 167 -0.49 -19.19 2.66
N PHE A 168 -1.54 -19.01 3.46
CA PHE A 168 -1.43 -18.39 4.79
C PHE A 168 -0.50 -19.17 5.71
N ASP A 169 -0.60 -20.50 5.73
CA ASP A 169 0.32 -21.36 6.50
C ASP A 169 1.79 -21.16 6.07
N LYS A 170 2.05 -21.05 4.77
CA LYS A 170 3.40 -20.78 4.28
C LYS A 170 3.90 -19.40 4.74
N ALA A 171 3.04 -18.37 4.69
CA ALA A 171 3.40 -17.03 5.14
C ALA A 171 3.69 -17.00 6.65
N ILE A 172 2.84 -17.65 7.45
CA ILE A 172 2.98 -17.77 8.91
C ILE A 172 4.24 -18.58 9.27
N LYS A 173 4.56 -19.63 8.51
CA LYS A 173 5.81 -20.39 8.73
C LYS A 173 7.07 -19.55 8.57
N ILE A 174 7.04 -18.56 7.64
CA ILE A 174 8.17 -17.65 7.40
C ILE A 174 8.18 -16.54 8.46
N LYS A 175 7.02 -16.00 8.79
CA LYS A 175 6.84 -14.94 9.77
C LYS A 175 5.72 -15.33 10.77
N PRO A 176 6.05 -15.97 11.90
CA PRO A 176 5.05 -16.49 12.86
C PRO A 176 4.15 -15.41 13.49
N GLU A 177 4.66 -14.17 13.61
CA GLU A 177 3.94 -13.02 14.15
C GLU A 177 3.15 -12.23 13.09
N PHE A 178 2.98 -12.77 11.88
CA PHE A 178 2.24 -12.12 10.80
C PHE A 178 0.72 -12.25 11.04
N TRP A 179 0.19 -11.42 11.94
CA TRP A 179 -1.20 -11.47 12.38
C TRP A 179 -2.22 -11.39 11.24
N GLN A 180 -1.95 -10.63 10.17
CA GLN A 180 -2.86 -10.52 9.02
C GLN A 180 -3.06 -11.88 8.33
N ALA A 181 -2.01 -12.68 8.19
CA ALA A 181 -2.13 -14.02 7.60
C ALA A 181 -2.90 -14.97 8.52
N ILE A 182 -2.71 -14.85 9.84
CA ILE A 182 -3.44 -15.62 10.85
C ILE A 182 -4.93 -15.25 10.83
N ASN A 183 -5.23 -13.95 10.80
CA ASN A 183 -6.59 -13.43 10.70
C ASN A 183 -7.29 -13.94 9.43
N ASN A 184 -6.68 -13.78 8.25
CA ASN A 184 -7.30 -14.20 6.99
C ASN A 184 -7.45 -15.73 6.87
N LYS A 185 -6.57 -16.50 7.54
CA LYS A 185 -6.76 -17.93 7.72
C LYS A 185 -8.00 -18.22 8.60
N GLY A 186 -8.25 -17.41 9.64
CA GLY A 186 -9.47 -17.44 10.45
C GLY A 186 -10.72 -17.20 9.61
N LEU A 187 -10.71 -16.16 8.76
CA LEU A 187 -11.80 -15.89 7.80
C LEU A 187 -12.05 -17.09 6.88
N ALA A 188 -10.99 -17.70 6.33
CA ALA A 188 -11.12 -18.86 5.45
C ALA A 188 -11.71 -20.10 6.17
N TYR A 189 -11.41 -20.32 7.45
CA TYR A 189 -12.01 -21.39 8.23
C TYR A 189 -13.47 -21.10 8.58
N PHE A 190 -13.83 -19.84 8.86
CA PHE A 190 -15.22 -19.46 9.11
C PHE A 190 -16.10 -19.80 7.89
N GLU A 191 -15.64 -19.47 6.69
CA GLU A 191 -16.38 -19.79 5.46
C GLU A 191 -16.55 -21.29 5.21
N GLN A 192 -15.71 -22.14 5.85
CA GLN A 192 -15.83 -23.60 5.83
C GLN A 192 -16.63 -24.17 7.01
N ASP A 193 -17.33 -23.34 7.78
CA ASP A 193 -18.06 -23.72 9.01
C ASP A 193 -17.17 -24.33 10.12
N LYS A 194 -15.86 -24.10 10.07
CA LYS A 194 -14.90 -24.57 11.07
C LYS A 194 -14.71 -23.53 12.16
N ILE A 195 -15.81 -23.20 12.87
CA ILE A 195 -15.89 -22.06 13.77
C ILE A 195 -14.85 -22.10 14.89
N ASN A 196 -14.63 -23.27 15.53
CA ASN A 196 -13.65 -23.38 16.61
C ASN A 196 -12.22 -23.07 16.15
N LYS A 197 -11.83 -23.51 14.93
CA LYS A 197 -10.53 -23.15 14.35
C LYS A 197 -10.44 -21.65 14.02
N SER A 198 -11.54 -21.05 13.64
CA SER A 198 -11.63 -19.61 13.37
C SER A 198 -11.44 -18.82 14.68
N ILE A 199 -12.07 -19.24 15.78
CA ILE A 199 -11.91 -18.65 17.12
C ILE A 199 -10.44 -18.66 17.53
N GLU A 200 -9.78 -19.84 17.54
CA GLU A 200 -8.37 -19.99 17.92
C GLU A 200 -7.45 -19.04 17.11
N LEU A 201 -7.74 -18.87 15.82
CA LEU A 201 -6.93 -18.03 14.95
C LEU A 201 -7.17 -16.52 15.19
N PHE A 202 -8.42 -16.10 15.41
CA PHE A 202 -8.68 -14.70 15.75
C PHE A 202 -8.11 -14.35 17.13
N GLU A 203 -8.23 -15.23 18.12
CA GLU A 203 -7.59 -15.04 19.43
C GLU A 203 -6.06 -14.91 19.30
N LYS A 204 -5.44 -15.78 18.50
CA LYS A 204 -4.00 -15.68 18.20
C LYS A 204 -3.66 -14.38 17.48
N ALA A 205 -4.46 -13.94 16.52
CA ALA A 205 -4.21 -12.66 15.82
C ALA A 205 -4.31 -11.48 16.79
N ILE A 206 -5.32 -11.47 17.69
CA ILE A 206 -5.51 -10.45 18.73
C ILE A 206 -4.33 -10.43 19.71
N SER A 207 -3.80 -11.59 20.10
CA SER A 207 -2.66 -11.67 21.02
C SER A 207 -1.37 -11.10 20.44
N LEU A 208 -1.22 -11.10 19.11
CA LEU A 208 -0.09 -10.50 18.40
C LEU A 208 -0.29 -9.01 18.13
N GLU A 209 -1.51 -8.65 17.75
CA GLU A 209 -1.89 -7.27 17.42
C GLU A 209 -3.39 -7.10 17.69
N GLU A 210 -3.75 -6.34 18.71
CA GLU A 210 -5.15 -6.07 19.01
C GLU A 210 -5.75 -5.08 17.99
N ASN A 211 -6.21 -5.62 16.86
CA ASN A 211 -6.77 -4.86 15.74
C ASN A 211 -8.30 -5.04 15.64
N ALA A 212 -8.97 -4.09 15.00
CA ALA A 212 -10.44 -4.12 14.83
C ALA A 212 -10.93 -5.36 14.09
N GLU A 213 -10.20 -5.79 13.07
CA GLU A 213 -10.60 -6.90 12.21
C GLU A 213 -10.70 -8.22 12.96
N PRO A 214 -9.64 -8.73 13.61
CA PRO A 214 -9.74 -9.98 14.35
C PRO A 214 -10.69 -9.88 15.56
N LEU A 215 -10.84 -8.71 16.21
CA LEU A 215 -11.82 -8.51 17.28
C LEU A 215 -13.25 -8.72 16.78
N LEU A 216 -13.62 -8.11 15.66
CA LEU A 216 -14.97 -8.28 15.10
C LEU A 216 -15.16 -9.68 14.51
N GLY A 217 -14.11 -10.28 13.94
CA GLY A 217 -14.09 -11.66 13.48
C GLY A 217 -14.41 -12.64 14.60
N LEU A 218 -13.72 -12.51 15.74
CA LEU A 218 -13.97 -13.30 16.95
C LEU A 218 -15.39 -13.07 17.50
N ALA A 219 -15.83 -11.81 17.56
CA ALA A 219 -17.19 -11.48 17.98
C ALA A 219 -18.25 -12.19 17.12
N SER A 220 -18.03 -12.26 15.81
CA SER A 220 -18.93 -12.93 14.86
C SER A 220 -18.95 -14.44 15.06
N CYS A 221 -17.84 -15.06 15.49
CA CYS A 221 -17.78 -16.46 15.87
C CYS A 221 -18.58 -16.74 17.15
N LEU A 222 -18.38 -15.91 18.18
CA LEU A 222 -18.97 -16.11 19.51
C LEU A 222 -20.46 -15.74 19.60
N ARG A 223 -21.03 -15.11 18.59
CA ARG A 223 -22.41 -14.60 18.60
C ARG A 223 -23.46 -15.61 19.11
N LEU A 224 -23.31 -16.90 18.81
CA LEU A 224 -24.26 -17.95 19.24
C LEU A 224 -23.81 -18.72 20.47
N GLN A 225 -22.53 -18.60 20.86
CA GLN A 225 -21.95 -19.32 21.98
C GLN A 225 -21.90 -18.48 23.26
N ASP A 226 -21.46 -17.24 23.13
CA ASP A 226 -21.33 -16.25 24.21
C ASP A 226 -21.61 -14.85 23.66
N ILE A 227 -22.89 -14.48 23.71
CA ILE A 227 -23.34 -13.18 23.19
C ILE A 227 -22.74 -11.99 23.95
N ASN A 228 -22.48 -12.14 25.26
CA ASN A 228 -21.94 -11.04 26.07
C ASN A 228 -20.48 -10.72 25.66
N SER A 229 -19.65 -11.74 25.52
CA SER A 229 -18.30 -11.58 25.00
C SER A 229 -18.30 -11.05 23.56
N ALA A 230 -19.20 -11.55 22.71
CA ALA A 230 -19.35 -11.06 21.33
C ALA A 230 -19.66 -9.56 21.27
N ILE A 231 -20.58 -9.07 22.10
CA ILE A 231 -20.94 -7.64 22.19
C ILE A 231 -19.74 -6.81 22.67
N LEU A 232 -19.02 -7.26 23.70
CA LEU A 232 -17.85 -6.55 24.22
C LEU A 232 -16.75 -6.41 23.15
N LEU A 233 -16.46 -7.49 22.43
CA LEU A 233 -15.47 -7.51 21.34
C LEU A 233 -15.89 -6.62 20.17
N ALA A 234 -17.17 -6.66 19.78
CA ALA A 234 -17.70 -5.80 18.73
C ALA A 234 -17.58 -4.30 19.11
N LYS A 235 -17.88 -3.92 20.36
CA LYS A 235 -17.66 -2.54 20.86
C LYS A 235 -16.21 -2.11 20.72
N LYS A 236 -15.27 -2.95 21.18
CA LYS A 236 -13.83 -2.69 21.04
C LYS A 236 -13.42 -2.51 19.57
N ALA A 237 -13.91 -3.38 18.69
CA ALA A 237 -13.62 -3.31 17.26
C ALA A 237 -14.09 -1.99 16.64
N LEU A 238 -15.33 -1.57 16.91
CA LEU A 238 -15.91 -0.33 16.38
C LEU A 238 -15.24 0.94 16.94
N ILE A 239 -14.72 0.88 18.17
CA ILE A 239 -13.92 1.97 18.76
C ILE A 239 -12.58 2.11 18.02
N LYS A 240 -11.90 0.99 17.73
CA LYS A 240 -10.61 0.97 17.05
C LYS A 240 -10.70 1.38 15.57
N ASN A 241 -11.69 0.86 14.87
CA ASN A 241 -11.95 1.25 13.48
C ASN A 241 -13.46 1.24 13.19
N PRO A 242 -14.10 2.43 13.18
CA PRO A 242 -15.53 2.57 12.95
C PRO A 242 -15.97 2.04 11.57
N ASN A 243 -15.11 2.03 10.55
CA ASN A 243 -15.46 1.58 9.21
C ASN A 243 -15.94 0.12 9.18
N TYR A 244 -15.58 -0.70 10.17
CA TYR A 244 -16.04 -2.09 10.27
C TYR A 244 -17.55 -2.21 10.55
N VAL A 245 -18.27 -1.13 10.83
CA VAL A 245 -19.73 -1.14 10.85
C VAL A 245 -20.33 -1.32 9.46
N GLU A 246 -19.61 -0.90 8.42
CA GLU A 246 -20.08 -0.92 7.04
C GLU A 246 -19.81 -2.26 6.35
N TYR A 247 -20.86 -2.82 5.73
CA TYR A 247 -20.80 -4.08 5.00
C TYR A 247 -19.76 -4.03 3.86
N ASN A 248 -19.76 -2.95 3.07
CA ASN A 248 -18.86 -2.81 1.93
C ASN A 248 -17.41 -2.72 2.36
N TYR A 249 -17.11 -2.01 3.46
CA TYR A 249 -15.76 -1.95 4.00
C TYR A 249 -15.24 -3.35 4.38
N ARG A 250 -16.03 -4.15 5.11
CA ARG A 250 -15.66 -5.53 5.44
C ARG A 250 -15.47 -6.39 4.19
N LYS A 251 -16.29 -6.18 3.13
CA LYS A 251 -16.13 -6.88 1.85
C LYS A 251 -14.80 -6.54 1.18
N GLU A 252 -14.36 -5.29 1.23
CA GLU A 252 -13.04 -4.86 0.75
C GLU A 252 -11.91 -5.49 1.56
N GLN A 253 -12.13 -5.79 2.85
CA GLN A 253 -11.21 -6.55 3.71
C GLN A 253 -11.31 -8.08 3.50
N LEU A 254 -11.89 -8.54 2.41
CA LEU A 254 -12.04 -9.94 2.00
C LEU A 254 -12.92 -10.80 2.91
N TRP A 255 -13.81 -10.19 3.66
CA TRP A 255 -14.81 -10.93 4.44
C TRP A 255 -15.77 -11.68 3.53
N GLY A 256 -15.87 -12.99 3.73
CA GLY A 256 -16.77 -13.85 2.96
C GLY A 256 -18.23 -13.70 3.40
N GLU A 257 -19.10 -14.40 2.72
CA GLU A 257 -20.54 -14.24 2.88
C GLU A 257 -21.04 -14.71 4.26
N LYS A 258 -20.54 -15.85 4.74
CA LYS A 258 -21.02 -16.42 6.01
C LYS A 258 -20.66 -15.56 7.22
N ILE A 259 -19.40 -15.08 7.29
CA ILE A 259 -18.99 -14.22 8.39
C ILE A 259 -19.68 -12.85 8.30
N GLN A 260 -19.93 -12.33 7.11
CA GLN A 260 -20.72 -11.11 6.91
C GLN A 260 -22.14 -11.26 7.48
N ILE A 261 -22.84 -12.35 7.14
CA ILE A 261 -24.18 -12.65 7.67
C ILE A 261 -24.16 -12.76 9.20
N SER A 262 -23.15 -13.42 9.77
CA SER A 262 -23.03 -13.53 11.23
C SER A 262 -22.81 -12.15 11.87
N THR A 263 -21.94 -11.34 11.29
CA THR A 263 -21.65 -9.98 11.76
C THR A 263 -22.88 -9.07 11.70
N GLU A 264 -23.62 -9.08 10.58
CA GLU A 264 -24.85 -8.29 10.46
C GLU A 264 -25.90 -8.66 11.53
N LYS A 265 -26.02 -9.96 11.83
CA LYS A 265 -26.91 -10.43 12.92
C LYS A 265 -26.44 -9.94 14.29
N LEU A 266 -25.11 -9.93 14.54
CA LEU A 266 -24.53 -9.40 15.78
C LEU A 266 -24.76 -7.88 15.90
N LEU A 267 -24.51 -7.11 14.85
CA LEU A 267 -24.64 -5.68 14.85
C LEU A 267 -26.11 -5.19 14.99
N LYS A 268 -27.10 -6.07 14.79
CA LYS A 268 -28.52 -5.77 15.07
C LYS A 268 -28.88 -5.86 16.56
N ASN A 269 -27.95 -6.27 17.42
CA ASN A 269 -28.21 -6.35 18.86
C ASN A 269 -28.42 -4.95 19.46
N ASP A 270 -29.46 -4.81 20.29
CA ASP A 270 -29.84 -3.52 20.89
C ASP A 270 -28.72 -2.90 21.74
N GLN A 271 -27.90 -3.71 22.37
CA GLN A 271 -26.76 -3.25 23.19
C GLN A 271 -25.62 -2.61 22.36
N LEU A 272 -25.64 -2.76 21.03
CA LEU A 272 -24.68 -2.14 20.10
C LEU A 272 -25.22 -0.89 19.40
N LYS A 273 -26.50 -0.57 19.58
CA LYS A 273 -27.15 0.58 18.88
C LYS A 273 -26.37 1.88 19.03
N GLN A 274 -25.95 2.21 20.27
CA GLN A 274 -25.24 3.46 20.51
C GLN A 274 -23.83 3.44 19.93
N ASP A 275 -23.12 2.30 20.02
CA ASP A 275 -21.76 2.15 19.47
C ASP A 275 -21.78 2.25 17.93
N ILE A 276 -22.78 1.67 17.28
CA ILE A 276 -22.99 1.75 15.83
C ILE A 276 -23.29 3.18 15.41
N LYS A 277 -24.16 3.90 16.15
CA LYS A 277 -24.45 5.31 15.88
C LYS A 277 -23.18 6.16 15.99
N ASN A 278 -22.38 5.94 17.04
CA ASN A 278 -21.12 6.65 17.23
C ASN A 278 -20.10 6.36 16.13
N ALA A 279 -20.01 5.08 15.69
CA ALA A 279 -19.14 4.68 14.59
C ALA A 279 -19.52 5.40 13.28
N LYS A 280 -20.81 5.42 12.92
CA LYS A 280 -21.31 6.10 11.73
C LYS A 280 -21.08 7.62 11.76
N LEU A 281 -21.23 8.25 12.93
CA LEU A 281 -20.93 9.68 13.08
C LEU A 281 -19.45 9.97 12.82
N LYS A 282 -18.54 9.13 13.33
CA LYS A 282 -17.08 9.29 13.09
C LYS A 282 -16.72 9.13 11.61
N ILE A 283 -17.34 8.19 10.90
CA ILE A 283 -17.12 8.01 9.46
C ILE A 283 -17.50 9.28 8.69
N ASN A 284 -18.69 9.83 8.98
CA ASN A 284 -19.19 11.04 8.31
C ASN A 284 -18.37 12.31 8.60
N GLN A 285 -17.64 12.35 9.72
CA GLN A 285 -16.75 13.47 10.08
C GLN A 285 -15.36 13.37 9.42
N SER A 286 -14.98 12.19 8.94
CA SER A 286 -13.68 11.91 8.33
C SER A 286 -13.71 11.84 6.80
N SER A 287 -14.90 11.94 6.20
CA SER A 287 -15.16 12.01 4.76
C SER A 287 -15.20 13.45 4.27
#